data_4732807f47ec35483c82e8bc59c561e3
#
_entry.id   4732807f47ec35483c82e8bc59c561e3
#
_cell.length_a   1.000
_cell.length_b   1.000
_cell.length_c   1.000
_cell.angle_alpha   90.00
_cell.angle_beta   90.00
_cell.angle_gamma   90.00
#
_symmetry.space_group_name_H-M   'P 1'
#
loop_
_entity.id
_entity.type
_entity.pdbx_description
1 polymer ?
#
loop_
_entity_poly.entity_id
_entity_poly.type
_entity_poly.pdbx_seq_one_letter_code
_entity_poly.pdbx_strand_id
1 'polypeptide(L)'
;MRLDEKRDLLSIDDLEDSFSDIMEWALTFKSDTNSHLDFQPLAGMAIGSIYEKPSTRTRVSFEVGISKLGGQPLTLSKNDIQLGSSESVSDTAAVLSRYLDCITYRCFGHDTVMELAEHATVPVINALSDLHHPCQAA
;
A
#
# COMPACT_ATOMS: atom_id res chain seq x y z
N MET A 1 -10.24 -8.36 10.01
CA MET A 1 -10.29 -9.41 8.98
C MET A 1 -8.87 -9.96 8.82
N ARG A 2 -8.60 -11.18 9.23
CA ARG A 2 -7.36 -11.84 8.81
C ARG A 2 -7.59 -12.24 7.37
N LEU A 3 -6.76 -11.75 6.48
CA LEU A 3 -6.71 -12.29 5.13
C LEU A 3 -6.11 -13.70 5.26
N ASP A 4 -6.88 -14.72 4.98
CA ASP A 4 -6.44 -16.12 5.06
C ASP A 4 -5.31 -16.42 4.07
N GLU A 5 -5.07 -15.52 3.11
CA GLU A 5 -4.00 -15.57 2.14
C GLU A 5 -3.49 -14.16 1.84
N LYS A 6 -2.17 -13.97 1.97
CA LYS A 6 -1.50 -12.72 1.59
C LYS A 6 -1.60 -12.53 0.07
N ARG A 7 -2.09 -11.37 -0.36
CA ARG A 7 -2.10 -10.97 -1.78
C ARG A 7 -1.39 -9.63 -1.93
N ASP A 8 -0.36 -9.59 -2.77
CA ASP A 8 0.37 -8.38 -3.09
C ASP A 8 -0.20 -7.72 -4.36
N LEU A 9 0.02 -6.43 -4.51
CA LEU A 9 -0.31 -5.66 -5.71
C LEU A 9 0.97 -4.97 -6.21
N LEU A 10 1.74 -5.64 -7.04
CA LEU A 10 3.03 -5.17 -7.55
C LEU A 10 2.92 -4.64 -8.98
N SER A 11 2.02 -5.20 -9.78
CA SER A 11 1.70 -4.78 -11.15
C SER A 11 0.19 -4.78 -11.39
N ILE A 12 -0.24 -4.26 -12.55
CA ILE A 12 -1.67 -4.25 -12.92
C ILE A 12 -2.19 -5.68 -13.14
N ASP A 13 -1.34 -6.61 -13.51
CA ASP A 13 -1.71 -8.01 -13.75
C ASP A 13 -2.21 -8.70 -12.47
N ASP A 14 -1.77 -8.26 -11.31
CA ASP A 14 -2.22 -8.76 -10.01
C ASP A 14 -3.70 -8.42 -9.71
N LEU A 15 -4.31 -7.53 -10.50
CA LEU A 15 -5.71 -7.13 -10.39
C LEU A 15 -6.66 -7.90 -11.33
N GLU A 16 -6.18 -8.81 -12.18
CA GLU A 16 -6.98 -9.44 -13.24
C GLU A 16 -8.35 -9.91 -12.75
N ASP A 17 -8.39 -10.64 -11.62
CA ASP A 17 -9.62 -11.16 -11.04
C ASP A 17 -10.45 -10.14 -10.23
N SER A 18 -9.87 -9.00 -9.86
CA SER A 18 -10.47 -8.03 -8.93
C SER A 18 -10.69 -6.65 -9.55
N PHE A 19 -10.25 -6.44 -10.79
CA PHE A 19 -10.28 -5.13 -11.44
C PHE A 19 -11.69 -4.55 -11.53
N SER A 20 -12.66 -5.37 -11.95
CA SER A 20 -14.04 -4.94 -12.10
C SER A 20 -14.65 -4.48 -10.77
N ASP A 21 -14.40 -5.23 -9.71
CA ASP A 21 -14.92 -4.93 -8.37
C ASP A 21 -14.30 -3.63 -7.82
N ILE A 22 -12.98 -3.45 -8.01
CA ILE A 22 -12.28 -2.24 -7.59
C ILE A 22 -12.82 -1.01 -8.33
N MET A 23 -13.09 -1.13 -9.64
CA MET A 23 -13.67 -0.03 -10.43
C MET A 23 -15.09 0.31 -9.98
N GLU A 24 -15.92 -0.68 -9.66
CA GLU A 24 -17.26 -0.47 -9.13
C GLU A 24 -17.21 0.27 -7.77
N TRP A 25 -16.33 -0.16 -6.86
CA TRP A 25 -16.09 0.54 -5.59
C TRP A 25 -15.62 1.98 -5.80
N ALA A 26 -14.67 2.21 -6.70
CA ALA A 26 -14.16 3.54 -7.01
C ALA A 26 -15.26 4.48 -7.54
N LEU A 27 -16.13 3.98 -8.43
CA LEU A 27 -17.27 4.74 -8.96
C LEU A 27 -18.31 5.03 -7.86
N THR A 28 -18.56 4.09 -6.97
CA THR A 28 -19.45 4.27 -5.82
C THR A 28 -18.94 5.39 -4.90
N PHE A 29 -17.67 5.37 -4.51
CA PHE A 29 -17.07 6.42 -3.69
C PHE A 29 -17.03 7.79 -4.39
N LYS A 30 -16.89 7.79 -5.70
CA LYS A 30 -16.90 9.04 -6.49
C LYS A 30 -18.30 9.65 -6.61
N SER A 31 -19.34 8.82 -6.75
CA SER A 31 -20.73 9.28 -6.90
C SER A 31 -21.35 9.72 -5.58
N ASP A 32 -20.98 9.08 -4.48
CA ASP A 32 -21.42 9.42 -3.12
C ASP A 32 -20.21 9.64 -2.21
N THR A 33 -19.89 10.90 -1.97
CA THR A 33 -18.73 11.28 -1.15
C THR A 33 -18.87 10.90 0.33
N ASN A 34 -20.04 10.50 0.77
CA ASN A 34 -20.31 10.05 2.15
C ASN A 34 -20.39 8.52 2.29
N SER A 35 -20.33 7.77 1.20
CA SER A 35 -20.41 6.30 1.22
C SER A 35 -19.35 5.64 2.11
N HIS A 36 -18.20 6.30 2.29
CA HIS A 36 -17.13 5.83 3.18
C HIS A 36 -17.53 5.86 4.68
N LEU A 37 -18.56 6.61 5.08
CA LEU A 37 -18.96 6.68 6.49
C LEU A 37 -19.56 5.36 6.98
N ASP A 38 -20.23 4.63 6.10
CA ASP A 38 -20.87 3.35 6.41
C ASP A 38 -19.98 2.15 6.02
N PHE A 39 -18.91 2.39 5.26
CA PHE A 39 -18.01 1.35 4.78
C PHE A 39 -16.57 1.65 5.22
N GLN A 40 -16.14 0.97 6.27
CA GLN A 40 -14.81 1.12 6.86
C GLN A 40 -14.05 -0.22 6.91
N PRO A 41 -13.66 -0.76 5.74
CA PRO A 41 -13.03 -2.08 5.66
C PRO A 41 -11.65 -2.14 6.31
N LEU A 42 -11.02 -0.99 6.55
CA LEU A 42 -9.71 -0.88 7.19
C LEU A 42 -9.79 -0.53 8.68
N ALA A 43 -10.99 -0.60 9.29
CA ALA A 43 -11.16 -0.27 10.71
C ALA A 43 -10.23 -1.12 11.61
N GLY A 44 -9.42 -0.43 12.41
CA GLY A 44 -8.46 -1.05 13.32
C GLY A 44 -7.15 -1.51 12.66
N MET A 45 -6.97 -1.29 11.35
CA MET A 45 -5.75 -1.63 10.62
C MET A 45 -4.76 -0.46 10.58
N ALA A 46 -3.47 -0.75 10.72
CA ALA A 46 -2.37 0.18 10.53
C ALA A 46 -1.70 -0.07 9.17
N ILE A 47 -1.70 0.94 8.32
CA ILE A 47 -1.14 0.86 6.98
C ILE A 47 0.11 1.74 6.89
N GLY A 48 1.26 1.12 6.68
CA GLY A 48 2.53 1.83 6.53
C GLY A 48 2.78 2.21 5.07
N SER A 49 3.05 3.48 4.83
CA SER A 49 3.40 3.99 3.49
C SER A 49 4.85 4.47 3.46
N ILE A 50 5.69 3.78 2.70
CA ILE A 50 7.12 4.07 2.57
C ILE A 50 7.38 4.85 1.29
N TYR A 51 8.11 5.95 1.38
CA TYR A 51 8.45 6.81 0.24
C TYR A 51 9.96 7.02 0.13
N GLU A 52 10.58 6.49 -0.93
CA GLU A 52 11.97 6.80 -1.30
C GLU A 52 12.08 8.09 -2.10
N LYS A 53 11.00 8.46 -2.81
CA LYS A 53 10.93 9.68 -3.63
C LYS A 53 9.86 10.62 -3.09
N PRO A 54 10.05 11.93 -3.19
CA PRO A 54 8.99 12.89 -2.91
C PRO A 54 7.74 12.62 -3.76
N SER A 55 6.58 12.69 -3.13
CA SER A 55 5.31 12.55 -3.81
C SER A 55 4.22 13.26 -3.05
N THR A 56 3.60 14.26 -3.66
CA THR A 56 2.46 14.96 -3.04
C THR A 56 1.17 14.21 -3.31
N ARG A 57 0.85 13.94 -4.58
CA ARG A 57 -0.43 13.32 -4.96
C ARG A 57 -0.59 11.90 -4.40
N THR A 58 0.39 11.05 -4.60
CA THR A 58 0.35 9.66 -4.12
C THR A 58 0.27 9.62 -2.60
N ARG A 59 1.10 10.41 -1.90
CA ARG A 59 1.10 10.48 -0.44
C ARG A 59 -0.26 10.91 0.10
N VAL A 60 -0.79 12.04 -0.37
CA VAL A 60 -2.07 12.57 0.12
C VAL A 60 -3.21 11.61 -0.19
N SER A 61 -3.25 11.00 -1.38
CA SER A 61 -4.31 10.05 -1.74
C SER A 61 -4.31 8.81 -0.85
N PHE A 62 -3.14 8.24 -0.53
CA PHE A 62 -3.06 7.10 0.39
C PHE A 62 -3.42 7.51 1.82
N GLU A 63 -2.86 8.59 2.36
CA GLU A 63 -3.15 9.04 3.74
C GLU A 63 -4.64 9.30 3.94
N VAL A 64 -5.25 10.08 3.03
CA VAL A 64 -6.68 10.41 3.12
C VAL A 64 -7.57 9.20 2.84
N GLY A 65 -7.22 8.39 1.83
CA GLY A 65 -7.97 7.19 1.47
C GLY A 65 -8.01 6.17 2.61
N ILE A 66 -6.85 5.86 3.20
CA ILE A 66 -6.75 4.94 4.33
C ILE A 66 -7.59 5.45 5.51
N SER A 67 -7.47 6.74 5.85
CA SER A 67 -8.24 7.34 6.94
C SER A 67 -9.75 7.28 6.69
N LYS A 68 -10.19 7.58 5.47
CA LYS A 68 -11.62 7.52 5.10
C LYS A 68 -12.18 6.10 5.13
N LEU A 69 -11.35 5.10 4.86
CA LEU A 69 -11.74 3.69 4.96
C LEU A 69 -11.60 3.11 6.38
N GLY A 70 -11.34 3.96 7.39
CA GLY A 70 -11.29 3.60 8.81
C GLY A 70 -9.94 3.13 9.31
N GLY A 71 -8.92 3.09 8.45
CA GLY A 71 -7.56 2.68 8.80
C GLY A 71 -6.72 3.82 9.40
N GLN A 72 -5.60 3.45 9.97
CA GLN A 72 -4.59 4.38 10.47
C GLN A 72 -3.42 4.46 9.48
N PRO A 73 -3.22 5.57 8.77
CA PRO A 73 -2.07 5.74 7.91
C PRO A 73 -0.82 6.09 8.73
N LEU A 74 0.30 5.45 8.40
CA LEU A 74 1.61 5.74 8.94
C LEU A 74 2.57 6.02 7.78
N THR A 75 3.01 7.26 7.64
CA THR A 75 3.95 7.64 6.58
C THR A 75 5.39 7.58 7.07
N LEU A 76 6.21 6.84 6.32
CA LEU A 76 7.63 6.65 6.59
C LEU A 76 8.44 7.17 5.39
N SER A 77 9.32 8.13 5.64
CA SER A 77 10.29 8.57 4.63
C SER A 77 11.53 7.66 4.65
N LYS A 78 12.32 7.68 3.58
CA LYS A 78 13.59 6.97 3.53
C LYS A 78 14.53 7.34 4.68
N ASN A 79 14.42 8.57 5.22
CA ASN A 79 15.22 9.02 6.33
C ASN A 79 14.72 8.51 7.70
N ASP A 80 13.45 8.14 7.79
CA ASP A 80 12.85 7.60 9.02
C ASP A 80 13.18 6.12 9.20
N ILE A 81 13.36 5.41 8.08
CA ILE A 81 13.77 4.01 8.02
C ILE A 81 15.11 3.93 7.31
N GLN A 82 16.02 3.13 7.82
CA GLN A 82 17.37 2.98 7.25
C GLN A 82 17.41 1.93 6.13
N LEU A 83 16.33 1.88 5.33
CA LEU A 83 16.14 0.90 4.27
C LEU A 83 17.26 0.95 3.22
N GLY A 84 17.93 -0.17 3.05
CA GLY A 84 18.99 -0.33 2.06
C GLY A 84 20.31 0.39 2.39
N SER A 85 20.45 1.02 3.56
CA SER A 85 21.69 1.64 4.03
C SER A 85 22.37 0.87 5.15
N SER A 86 21.75 0.77 6.31
CA SER A 86 22.25 -0.01 7.46
C SER A 86 21.35 -1.20 7.78
N GLU A 87 20.16 -1.26 7.21
CA GLU A 87 19.20 -2.34 7.37
C GLU A 87 18.83 -2.93 6.01
N SER A 88 18.77 -4.26 5.91
CA SER A 88 18.37 -4.94 4.67
C SER A 88 16.86 -4.75 4.41
N VAL A 89 16.45 -4.84 3.14
CA VAL A 89 15.03 -4.80 2.76
C VAL A 89 14.26 -5.93 3.44
N SER A 90 14.85 -7.12 3.52
CA SER A 90 14.25 -8.30 4.17
C SER A 90 14.04 -8.10 5.67
N ASP A 91 15.01 -7.51 6.38
CA ASP A 91 14.87 -7.23 7.82
C ASP A 91 13.81 -6.16 8.08
N THR A 92 13.80 -5.11 7.29
CA THR A 92 12.76 -4.06 7.36
C THR A 92 11.37 -4.65 7.11
N ALA A 93 11.21 -5.50 6.09
CA ALA A 93 9.96 -6.18 5.79
C ALA A 93 9.48 -7.03 6.98
N ALA A 94 10.38 -7.82 7.56
CA ALA A 94 10.07 -8.69 8.70
C ALA A 94 9.65 -7.89 9.94
N VAL A 95 10.35 -6.80 10.25
CA VAL A 95 10.05 -5.92 11.39
C VAL A 95 8.73 -5.20 11.21
N LEU A 96 8.53 -4.53 10.06
CA LEU A 96 7.30 -3.77 9.79
C LEU A 96 6.06 -4.67 9.76
N SER A 97 6.18 -5.89 9.25
CA SER A 97 5.08 -6.87 9.24
C SER A 97 4.55 -7.26 10.63
N ARG A 98 5.30 -6.96 11.69
CA ARG A 98 4.86 -7.21 13.07
C ARG A 98 3.96 -6.10 13.64
N TYR A 99 4.02 -4.91 13.05
CA TYR A 99 3.30 -3.73 13.50
C TYR A 99 2.19 -3.30 12.55
N LEU A 100 2.34 -3.59 11.26
CA LEU A 100 1.47 -3.13 10.20
C LEU A 100 0.61 -4.27 9.66
N ASP A 101 -0.55 -3.92 9.13
CA ASP A 101 -1.46 -4.86 8.46
C ASP A 101 -1.30 -4.83 6.94
N CYS A 102 -0.69 -3.77 6.40
CA CYS A 102 -0.36 -3.63 4.99
C CYS A 102 0.78 -2.62 4.82
N ILE A 103 1.57 -2.77 3.77
CA ILE A 103 2.65 -1.84 3.42
C ILE A 103 2.41 -1.32 2.00
N THR A 104 2.41 0.00 1.81
CA THR A 104 2.52 0.61 0.48
C THR A 104 3.94 1.13 0.29
N TYR A 105 4.52 0.92 -0.89
CA TYR A 105 5.92 1.27 -1.12
C TYR A 105 6.12 1.98 -2.45
N ARG A 106 6.62 3.21 -2.39
CA ARG A 106 7.08 3.99 -3.53
C ARG A 106 8.59 3.98 -3.57
N CYS A 107 9.16 3.22 -4.49
CA CYS A 107 10.60 2.97 -4.58
C CYS A 107 11.21 3.48 -5.89
N PHE A 108 12.54 3.44 -5.98
CA PHE A 108 13.26 3.70 -7.23
C PHE A 108 13.23 2.48 -8.15
N GLY A 109 13.63 1.31 -7.63
CA GLY A 109 13.73 0.07 -8.40
C GLY A 109 12.60 -0.91 -8.10
N HIS A 110 12.03 -1.54 -9.13
CA HIS A 110 10.98 -2.55 -8.97
C HIS A 110 11.47 -3.77 -8.18
N ASP A 111 12.74 -4.14 -8.34
CA ASP A 111 13.35 -5.25 -7.60
C ASP A 111 13.24 -5.06 -6.08
N THR A 112 13.32 -3.82 -5.60
CA THR A 112 13.23 -3.52 -4.17
C THR A 112 11.82 -3.76 -3.61
N VAL A 113 10.77 -3.40 -4.35
CA VAL A 113 9.39 -3.68 -3.90
C VAL A 113 9.07 -5.17 -3.99
N MET A 114 9.64 -5.88 -4.96
CA MET A 114 9.52 -7.34 -5.05
C MET A 114 10.20 -8.03 -3.87
N GLU A 115 11.42 -7.63 -3.52
CA GLU A 115 12.14 -8.15 -2.35
C GLU A 115 11.37 -7.87 -1.05
N LEU A 116 10.82 -6.65 -0.90
CA LEU A 116 9.98 -6.30 0.25
C LEU A 116 8.76 -7.23 0.33
N ALA A 117 8.08 -7.45 -0.80
CA ALA A 117 6.91 -8.32 -0.87
C ALA A 117 7.23 -9.78 -0.56
N GLU A 118 8.37 -10.28 -1.01
CA GLU A 118 8.81 -11.66 -0.72
C GLU A 118 9.00 -11.92 0.78
N HIS A 119 9.54 -10.93 1.51
CA HIS A 119 9.88 -11.09 2.93
C HIS A 119 8.82 -10.55 3.91
N ALA A 120 7.91 -9.71 3.44
CA ALA A 120 6.79 -9.25 4.26
C ALA A 120 5.77 -10.37 4.48
N THR A 121 5.21 -10.45 5.68
CA THR A 121 4.09 -11.37 5.99
C THR A 121 2.72 -10.72 5.84
N VAL A 122 2.69 -9.43 5.53
CA VAL A 122 1.49 -8.63 5.25
C VAL A 122 1.47 -8.22 3.76
N PRO A 123 0.31 -7.89 3.18
CA PRO A 123 0.21 -7.42 1.81
C PRO A 123 1.10 -6.22 1.53
N VAL A 124 1.72 -6.22 0.35
CA VAL A 124 2.53 -5.11 -0.16
C VAL A 124 1.89 -4.55 -1.43
N ILE A 125 1.74 -3.23 -1.48
CA ILE A 125 1.19 -2.49 -2.61
C ILE A 125 2.28 -1.60 -3.21
N ASN A 126 2.55 -1.78 -4.49
CA ASN A 126 3.44 -0.92 -5.25
C ASN A 126 2.78 0.45 -5.50
N ALA A 127 3.27 1.49 -4.83
CA ALA A 127 2.81 2.87 -4.99
C ALA A 127 3.62 3.68 -6.02
N LEU A 128 4.39 3.06 -6.81
CA LEU A 128 5.25 3.41 -7.96
C LEU A 128 6.65 2.82 -7.80
N SER A 129 7.07 2.12 -8.81
CA SER A 129 8.47 1.76 -9.08
C SER A 129 8.92 2.36 -10.43
N ASP A 130 10.10 1.98 -10.91
CA ASP A 130 10.55 2.36 -12.25
C ASP A 130 9.79 1.64 -13.39
N LEU A 131 9.15 0.50 -13.10
CA LEU A 131 8.43 -0.30 -14.10
C LEU A 131 6.91 -0.14 -14.02
N HIS A 132 6.33 -0.08 -12.82
CA HIS A 132 4.89 -0.18 -12.63
C HIS A 132 4.35 0.85 -11.63
N HIS A 133 3.10 1.29 -11.88
CA HIS A 133 2.29 2.04 -10.93
C HIS A 133 0.84 1.54 -10.99
N PRO A 134 0.54 0.35 -10.39
CA PRO A 134 -0.76 -0.31 -10.54
C PRO A 134 -1.92 0.57 -10.05
N CYS A 135 -1.73 1.32 -8.97
CA CYS A 135 -2.77 2.21 -8.43
C CYS A 135 -3.12 3.41 -9.33
N GLN A 136 -2.30 3.74 -10.32
CA GLN A 136 -2.54 4.84 -11.26
C GLN A 136 -2.92 4.32 -12.64
N ALA A 137 -2.54 3.10 -12.99
CA ALA A 137 -2.85 2.48 -14.26
C ALA A 137 -4.29 1.92 -14.31
N ALA A 138 -4.87 1.68 -13.13
CA ALA A 138 -6.24 1.17 -12.98
C ALA A 138 -7.33 2.21 -13.27
#